data_a68a886b4cc43bfee0953476919d2e14
#
_entry.id   a68a886b4cc43bfee0953476919d2e14
#
_cell.length_a   1.000
_cell.length_b   1.000
_cell.length_c   1.000
_cell.angle_alpha   90.00
_cell.angle_beta   90.00
_cell.angle_gamma   90.00
#
_symmetry.space_group_name_H-M   'P 1'
#
loop_
_entity.id
_entity.type
_entity.pdbx_description
1 polymer ?
#
loop_
_entity_poly.entity_id
_entity_poly.type
_entity_poly.pdbx_seq_one_letter_code
_entity_poly.pdbx_strand_id
1 'polypeptide(L)'
;MYKRQFLHYALRLALFAVFSEVPYDLLFQGRVLEFSRQNILFTLLTALLVMRLLDLAAKKRNVFLFIGALLLAVVPYFLHFSYGVYGVLSVLCFFLFQKYRGIDAIAFSALTYGRYLYDGNFTQLYAIAASIPILLYNGKRGAVSLKYFFYIIYPAHLLVLYAIHYILANHLLPF
;
A
#
# COMPACT_ATOMS: atom_id res chain seq x y z
N MET A 1 10.62 -8.73 -14.39
CA MET A 1 9.43 -8.09 -15.01
C MET A 1 9.85 -7.32 -16.24
N TYR A 2 9.21 -7.52 -17.39
CA TYR A 2 9.54 -6.80 -18.62
C TYR A 2 9.25 -5.29 -18.45
N LYS A 3 10.14 -4.41 -18.99
CA LYS A 3 10.05 -2.95 -18.85
C LYS A 3 8.65 -2.40 -19.20
N ARG A 4 8.04 -2.93 -20.29
CA ARG A 4 6.70 -2.52 -20.75
C ARG A 4 5.59 -2.89 -19.75
N GLN A 5 5.65 -4.09 -19.17
CA GLN A 5 4.65 -4.53 -18.17
C GLN A 5 4.72 -3.70 -16.89
N PHE A 6 5.93 -3.36 -16.44
CA PHE A 6 6.15 -2.49 -15.30
C PHE A 6 5.49 -1.12 -15.51
N LEU A 7 5.76 -0.48 -16.66
CA LEU A 7 5.22 0.86 -16.96
C LEU A 7 3.68 0.86 -16.97
N HIS A 8 3.06 -0.13 -17.64
CA HIS A 8 1.59 -0.23 -17.66
C HIS A 8 0.99 -0.47 -16.27
N TYR A 9 1.69 -1.21 -15.41
CA TYR A 9 1.25 -1.43 -14.04
C TYR A 9 1.37 -0.15 -13.20
N ALA A 10 2.51 0.53 -13.29
CA ALA A 10 2.75 1.79 -12.59
C ALA A 10 1.77 2.89 -13.02
N LEU A 11 1.52 3.05 -14.34
CA LEU A 11 0.57 4.02 -14.85
C LEU A 11 -0.87 3.74 -14.36
N ARG A 12 -1.31 2.48 -14.38
CA ARG A 12 -2.62 2.14 -13.84
C ARG A 12 -2.71 2.45 -12.36
N LEU A 13 -1.70 2.08 -11.58
CA LEU A 13 -1.67 2.36 -10.15
C LEU A 13 -1.71 3.86 -9.88
N ALA A 14 -0.96 4.66 -10.64
CA ALA A 14 -0.98 6.13 -10.55
C ALA A 14 -2.34 6.71 -10.89
N LEU A 15 -2.98 6.27 -11.99
CA LEU A 15 -4.31 6.73 -12.37
C LEU A 15 -5.35 6.43 -11.27
N PHE A 16 -5.36 5.19 -10.77
CA PHE A 16 -6.29 4.83 -9.70
C PHE A 16 -5.97 5.51 -8.37
N ALA A 17 -4.70 5.84 -8.08
CA ALA A 17 -4.33 6.65 -6.93
C ALA A 17 -4.99 8.03 -7.00
N VAL A 18 -4.91 8.71 -8.16
CA VAL A 18 -5.54 10.02 -8.37
C VAL A 18 -7.07 9.93 -8.30
N PHE A 19 -7.69 8.95 -8.98
CA PHE A 19 -9.15 8.78 -8.92
C PHE A 19 -9.67 8.42 -7.53
N SER A 20 -8.88 7.73 -6.73
CA SER A 20 -9.27 7.32 -5.37
C SER A 20 -9.07 8.42 -4.33
N GLU A 21 -8.44 9.54 -4.68
CA GLU A 21 -8.22 10.65 -3.75
C GLU A 21 -9.55 11.28 -3.33
N VAL A 22 -10.44 11.54 -4.29
CA VAL A 22 -11.76 12.11 -4.00
C VAL A 22 -12.57 11.28 -3.00
N PRO A 23 -12.81 9.96 -3.21
CA PRO A 23 -13.52 9.16 -2.21
C PRO A 23 -12.75 9.00 -0.90
N TYR A 24 -11.43 9.02 -0.93
CA TYR A 24 -10.61 8.98 0.28
C TYR A 24 -10.76 10.26 1.11
N ASP A 25 -10.65 11.43 0.50
CA ASP A 25 -10.77 12.71 1.17
C ASP A 25 -12.19 12.94 1.71
N LEU A 26 -13.22 12.59 0.94
CA LEU A 26 -14.61 12.64 1.40
C LEU A 26 -14.83 11.81 2.66
N LEU A 27 -14.28 10.58 2.71
CA LEU A 27 -14.47 9.69 3.86
C LEU A 27 -13.69 10.14 5.10
N PHE A 28 -12.42 10.56 4.93
CA PHE A 28 -11.52 10.79 6.06
C PHE A 28 -11.36 12.28 6.43
N GLN A 29 -11.59 13.19 5.49
CA GLN A 29 -11.37 14.62 5.65
C GLN A 29 -12.68 15.45 5.59
N GLY A 30 -13.77 14.84 5.09
CA GLY A 30 -15.05 15.54 4.87
C GLY A 30 -14.99 16.60 3.78
N ARG A 31 -13.98 16.56 2.91
CA ARG A 31 -13.74 17.51 1.80
C ARG A 31 -13.51 16.76 0.51
N VAL A 32 -13.78 17.40 -0.63
CA VAL A 32 -13.62 16.75 -1.95
C VAL A 32 -12.15 16.59 -2.33
N LEU A 33 -11.31 17.56 -1.96
CA LEU A 33 -9.85 17.52 -2.18
C LEU A 33 -9.15 18.12 -0.96
N GLU A 34 -8.27 17.33 -0.36
CA GLU A 34 -7.44 17.71 0.76
C GLU A 34 -6.05 17.09 0.62
N PHE A 35 -4.99 17.89 0.81
CA PHE A 35 -3.61 17.44 0.61
C PHE A 35 -2.88 17.07 1.91
N SER A 36 -3.60 17.09 3.03
CA SER A 36 -3.00 16.77 4.34
C SER A 36 -2.61 15.29 4.45
N ARG A 37 -3.31 14.39 3.76
CA ARG A 37 -3.03 12.95 3.78
C ARG A 37 -3.53 12.29 2.49
N GLN A 38 -2.64 11.58 1.79
CA GLN A 38 -2.99 10.89 0.55
C GLN A 38 -3.26 9.41 0.78
N ASN A 39 -4.02 8.80 -0.15
CA ASN A 39 -4.45 7.42 -0.08
C ASN A 39 -3.29 6.41 -0.24
N ILE A 40 -3.55 5.15 0.12
CA ILE A 40 -2.57 4.07 0.13
C ILE A 40 -1.98 3.74 -1.26
N LEU A 41 -2.70 4.02 -2.35
CA LEU A 41 -2.21 3.68 -3.69
C LEU A 41 -0.95 4.48 -4.07
N PHE A 42 -0.77 5.69 -3.54
CA PHE A 42 0.48 6.45 -3.68
C PHE A 42 1.64 5.77 -2.94
N THR A 43 1.38 5.20 -1.76
CA THR A 43 2.39 4.41 -1.03
C THR A 43 2.79 3.17 -1.82
N LEU A 44 1.81 2.45 -2.39
CA LEU A 44 2.05 1.26 -3.21
C LEU A 44 2.80 1.60 -4.51
N LEU A 45 2.47 2.73 -5.14
CA LEU A 45 3.19 3.23 -6.32
C LEU A 45 4.66 3.52 -5.98
N THR A 46 4.89 4.22 -4.87
CA THR A 46 6.25 4.50 -4.40
C THR A 46 7.01 3.22 -4.11
N ALA A 47 6.41 2.26 -3.40
CA ALA A 47 7.02 0.97 -3.13
C ALA A 47 7.39 0.21 -4.42
N LEU A 48 6.51 0.24 -5.42
CA LEU A 48 6.76 -0.35 -6.74
C LEU A 48 7.97 0.29 -7.45
N LEU A 49 8.10 1.62 -7.37
CA LEU A 49 9.23 2.35 -7.94
C LEU A 49 10.53 2.04 -7.19
N VAL A 50 10.49 1.99 -5.85
CA VAL A 50 11.63 1.58 -5.01
C VAL A 50 12.10 0.17 -5.36
N MET A 51 11.19 -0.80 -5.44
CA MET A 51 11.51 -2.17 -5.88
C MET A 51 12.21 -2.18 -7.24
N ARG A 52 11.73 -1.36 -8.19
CA ARG A 52 12.34 -1.27 -9.52
C ARG A 52 13.74 -0.69 -9.48
N LEU A 53 13.96 0.35 -8.68
CA LEU A 53 15.29 0.94 -8.51
C LEU A 53 16.26 -0.04 -7.86
N LEU A 54 15.82 -0.79 -6.83
CA LEU A 54 16.64 -1.82 -6.18
C LEU A 54 17.01 -2.96 -7.16
N ASP A 55 16.06 -3.45 -7.96
CA ASP A 55 16.34 -4.46 -9.00
C ASP A 55 17.36 -3.95 -10.04
N LEU A 56 17.23 -2.69 -10.46
CA LEU A 56 18.19 -2.08 -11.40
C LEU A 56 19.55 -1.82 -10.75
N ALA A 57 19.59 -1.37 -9.49
CA ALA A 57 20.80 -1.15 -8.73
C ALA A 57 21.61 -2.45 -8.60
N ALA A 58 20.94 -3.55 -8.24
CA ALA A 58 21.55 -4.87 -8.15
C ALA A 58 22.10 -5.36 -9.50
N LYS A 59 21.31 -5.24 -10.57
CA LYS A 59 21.71 -5.69 -11.92
C LYS A 59 22.86 -4.89 -12.52
N LYS A 60 22.85 -3.58 -12.32
CA LYS A 60 23.87 -2.67 -12.84
C LYS A 60 25.05 -2.45 -11.88
N ARG A 61 24.99 -3.00 -10.66
CA ARG A 61 25.95 -2.72 -9.57
C ARG A 61 26.18 -1.21 -9.37
N ASN A 62 25.10 -0.43 -9.44
CA ASN A 62 25.15 1.02 -9.39
C ASN A 62 24.66 1.53 -8.04
N VAL A 63 25.59 2.08 -7.26
CA VAL A 63 25.32 2.60 -5.91
C VAL A 63 24.40 3.83 -5.93
N PHE A 64 24.43 4.66 -6.97
CA PHE A 64 23.55 5.82 -7.07
C PHE A 64 22.08 5.44 -7.21
N LEU A 65 21.79 4.34 -7.94
CA LEU A 65 20.43 3.80 -8.01
C LEU A 65 19.97 3.25 -6.65
N PHE A 66 20.87 2.65 -5.88
CA PHE A 66 20.58 2.19 -4.53
C PHE A 66 20.27 3.36 -3.59
N ILE A 67 21.10 4.40 -3.59
CA ILE A 67 20.85 5.63 -2.82
C ILE A 67 19.53 6.26 -3.24
N GLY A 68 19.26 6.37 -4.54
CA GLY A 68 17.98 6.88 -5.07
C GLY A 68 16.77 6.07 -4.59
N ALA A 69 16.90 4.75 -4.48
CA ALA A 69 15.84 3.90 -3.93
C ALA A 69 15.58 4.18 -2.45
N LEU A 70 16.63 4.37 -1.65
CA LEU A 70 16.51 4.71 -0.22
C LEU A 70 15.86 6.09 -0.03
N LEU A 71 16.29 7.09 -0.79
CA LEU A 71 15.70 8.43 -0.74
C LEU A 71 14.23 8.39 -1.14
N LEU A 72 13.88 7.66 -2.20
CA LEU A 72 12.50 7.50 -2.64
C LEU A 72 11.63 6.77 -1.59
N ALA A 73 12.20 5.81 -0.84
CA ALA A 73 11.47 5.08 0.20
C ALA A 73 11.01 5.97 1.36
N VAL A 74 11.66 7.11 1.58
CA VAL A 74 11.32 8.07 2.64
C VAL A 74 10.29 9.12 2.17
N VAL A 75 10.11 9.30 0.87
CA VAL A 75 9.16 10.28 0.29
C VAL A 75 7.74 10.15 0.87
N PRO A 76 7.14 8.96 1.09
CA PRO A 76 5.82 8.83 1.68
C PRO A 76 5.67 9.45 3.07
N TYR A 77 6.74 9.57 3.84
CA TYR A 77 6.73 10.25 5.12
C TYR A 77 6.53 11.76 4.95
N PHE A 78 7.28 12.39 4.05
CA PHE A 78 7.21 13.82 3.82
C PHE A 78 5.93 14.26 3.10
N LEU A 79 5.41 13.43 2.21
CA LEU A 79 4.18 13.70 1.49
C LEU A 79 2.91 13.19 2.21
N HIS A 80 3.04 12.72 3.45
CA HIS A 80 1.94 12.24 4.27
C HIS A 80 1.08 11.15 3.61
N PHE A 81 1.71 10.23 2.85
CA PHE A 81 1.01 9.10 2.26
C PHE A 81 0.57 8.13 3.35
N SER A 82 -0.61 7.56 3.19
CA SER A 82 -1.13 6.54 4.11
C SER A 82 -0.12 5.40 4.30
N TYR A 83 0.08 5.00 5.55
CA TYR A 83 1.10 4.05 5.98
C TYR A 83 2.57 4.49 5.82
N GLY A 84 2.86 5.60 5.13
CA GLY A 84 4.19 6.18 5.03
C GLY A 84 5.31 5.18 4.66
N VAL A 85 6.44 5.29 5.34
CA VAL A 85 7.60 4.39 5.16
C VAL A 85 7.27 2.94 5.52
N TYR A 86 6.43 2.71 6.54
CA TYR A 86 6.01 1.36 6.93
C TYR A 86 5.35 0.60 5.76
N GLY A 87 4.48 1.27 5.00
CA GLY A 87 3.84 0.66 3.83
C GLY A 87 4.86 0.25 2.75
N VAL A 88 5.85 1.10 2.48
CA VAL A 88 6.93 0.78 1.54
C VAL A 88 7.75 -0.41 2.03
N LEU A 89 8.14 -0.42 3.31
CA LEU A 89 8.91 -1.51 3.91
C LEU A 89 8.14 -2.84 3.90
N SER A 90 6.82 -2.81 4.13
CA SER A 90 5.97 -4.00 4.06
C SER A 90 6.01 -4.63 2.66
N VAL A 91 5.88 -3.83 1.60
CA VAL A 91 5.99 -4.32 0.22
C VAL A 91 7.40 -4.85 -0.06
N LEU A 92 8.45 -4.17 0.43
CA LEU A 92 9.83 -4.62 0.27
C LEU A 92 10.10 -5.94 1.01
N CYS A 93 9.53 -6.17 2.19
CA CYS A 93 9.62 -7.46 2.88
C CYS A 93 9.14 -8.61 1.98
N PHE A 94 7.96 -8.47 1.38
CA PHE A 94 7.45 -9.48 0.46
C PHE A 94 8.30 -9.63 -0.80
N PHE A 95 8.83 -8.54 -1.33
CA PHE A 95 9.70 -8.59 -2.50
C PHE A 95 11.04 -9.29 -2.22
N LEU A 96 11.67 -8.99 -1.11
CA LEU A 96 12.98 -9.55 -0.77
C LEU A 96 12.90 -11.02 -0.35
N PHE A 97 11.87 -11.37 0.39
CA PHE A 97 11.71 -12.72 0.97
C PHE A 97 10.79 -13.64 0.17
N GLN A 98 10.26 -13.23 -0.99
CA GLN A 98 9.34 -14.01 -1.83
C GLN A 98 9.82 -15.44 -2.17
N LYS A 99 11.12 -15.69 -2.12
CA LYS A 99 11.71 -17.01 -2.39
C LYS A 99 11.74 -17.93 -1.15
N TYR A 100 11.58 -17.36 0.03
CA TYR A 100 11.73 -18.07 1.30
C TYR A 100 10.39 -18.15 1.99
N ARG A 101 9.68 -19.25 1.76
CA ARG A 101 8.33 -19.46 2.30
C ARG A 101 8.31 -19.33 3.82
N GLY A 102 7.47 -18.46 4.32
CA GLY A 102 7.30 -18.19 5.76
C GLY A 102 8.21 -17.08 6.31
N ILE A 103 9.38 -16.82 5.71
CA ILE A 103 10.26 -15.71 6.14
C ILE A 103 9.60 -14.36 5.84
N ASP A 104 8.88 -14.26 4.73
CA ASP A 104 8.07 -13.09 4.37
C ASP A 104 7.00 -12.76 5.42
N ALA A 105 6.29 -13.77 5.91
CA ALA A 105 5.29 -13.62 6.97
C ALA A 105 5.93 -13.21 8.31
N ILE A 106 7.07 -13.82 8.68
CA ILE A 106 7.82 -13.48 9.90
C ILE A 106 8.35 -12.05 9.82
N ALA A 107 8.97 -11.68 8.69
CA ALA A 107 9.51 -10.34 8.48
C ALA A 107 8.41 -9.28 8.52
N PHE A 108 7.26 -9.53 7.90
CA PHE A 108 6.09 -8.65 7.96
C PHE A 108 5.55 -8.51 9.39
N SER A 109 5.44 -9.62 10.13
CA SER A 109 4.99 -9.60 11.52
C SER A 109 5.95 -8.81 12.42
N ALA A 110 7.26 -9.01 12.26
CA ALA A 110 8.29 -8.29 13.00
C ALA A 110 8.25 -6.78 12.68
N LEU A 111 8.10 -6.41 11.41
CA LEU A 111 7.95 -5.01 10.99
C LEU A 111 6.69 -4.37 11.58
N THR A 112 5.57 -5.10 11.58
CA THR A 112 4.30 -4.64 12.15
C THR A 112 4.39 -4.46 13.67
N TYR A 113 5.05 -5.37 14.36
CA TYR A 113 5.30 -5.26 15.79
C TYR A 113 6.22 -4.07 16.12
N GLY A 114 7.29 -3.88 15.33
CA GLY A 114 8.16 -2.70 15.45
C GLY A 114 7.41 -1.39 15.24
N ARG A 115 6.47 -1.34 14.29
CA ARG A 115 5.59 -0.20 14.08
C ARG A 115 4.72 0.09 15.31
N TYR A 116 4.14 -0.96 15.92
CA TYR A 116 3.38 -0.84 17.16
C TYR A 116 4.22 -0.27 18.31
N LEU A 117 5.48 -0.73 18.46
CA LEU A 117 6.37 -0.20 19.50
C LEU A 117 6.72 1.28 19.30
N TYR A 118 6.70 1.74 18.04
CA TYR A 118 7.02 3.13 17.69
C TYR A 118 5.84 4.09 17.94
N ASP A 119 4.62 3.74 17.50
CA ASP A 119 3.47 4.65 17.53
C ASP A 119 2.39 4.27 18.56
N GLY A 120 2.54 3.15 19.27
CA GLY A 120 1.61 2.67 20.29
C GLY A 120 0.24 2.25 19.74
N ASN A 121 0.05 2.21 18.42
CA ASN A 121 -1.24 1.90 17.83
C ASN A 121 -1.54 0.40 17.86
N PHE A 122 -2.31 -0.01 18.87
CA PHE A 122 -2.69 -1.41 19.09
C PHE A 122 -3.47 -1.99 17.90
N THR A 123 -4.27 -1.18 17.20
CA THR A 123 -5.03 -1.62 16.02
C THR A 123 -4.12 -2.15 14.92
N GLN A 124 -2.89 -1.63 14.81
CA GLN A 124 -1.91 -2.09 13.83
C GLN A 124 -1.49 -3.55 14.05
N LEU A 125 -1.54 -4.06 15.28
CA LEU A 125 -1.19 -5.46 15.58
C LEU A 125 -2.12 -6.47 14.90
N TYR A 126 -3.38 -6.11 14.65
CA TYR A 126 -4.31 -6.98 13.91
C TYR A 126 -3.80 -7.30 12.49
N ALA A 127 -2.95 -6.45 11.92
CA ALA A 127 -2.34 -6.74 10.63
C ALA A 127 -1.45 -8.00 10.64
N ILE A 128 -0.94 -8.43 11.81
CA ILE A 128 -0.18 -9.68 11.95
C ILE A 128 -1.06 -10.89 11.58
N ALA A 129 -2.38 -10.82 11.75
CA ALA A 129 -3.28 -11.88 11.32
C ALA A 129 -3.21 -12.17 9.81
N ALA A 130 -2.79 -11.18 8.99
CA ALA A 130 -2.57 -11.38 7.56
C ALA A 130 -1.41 -12.38 7.28
N SER A 131 -0.54 -12.64 8.24
CA SER A 131 0.50 -13.67 8.12
C SER A 131 -0.07 -15.09 7.96
N ILE A 132 -1.28 -15.35 8.50
CA ILE A 132 -1.94 -16.66 8.39
C ILE A 132 -2.23 -17.01 6.92
N PRO A 133 -2.99 -16.20 6.13
CA PRO A 133 -3.22 -16.51 4.73
C PRO A 133 -1.94 -16.48 3.89
N ILE A 134 -0.93 -15.67 4.26
CA ILE A 134 0.37 -15.67 3.58
C ILE A 134 1.07 -17.02 3.75
N LEU A 135 1.10 -17.56 4.96
CA LEU A 135 1.67 -18.89 5.25
C LEU A 135 0.91 -20.03 4.56
N LEU A 136 -0.40 -19.91 4.44
CA LEU A 136 -1.26 -20.89 3.77
C LEU A 136 -1.20 -20.79 2.25
N TYR A 137 -0.65 -19.72 1.69
CA TYR A 137 -0.59 -19.53 0.23
C TYR A 137 0.28 -20.58 -0.44
N ASN A 138 -0.28 -21.30 -1.40
CA ASN A 138 0.36 -22.41 -2.09
C ASN A 138 1.23 -22.00 -3.30
N GLY A 139 1.40 -20.70 -3.55
CA GLY A 139 2.16 -20.17 -4.69
C GLY A 139 1.44 -20.27 -6.05
N LYS A 140 0.26 -20.85 -6.13
CA LYS A 140 -0.48 -21.01 -7.37
C LYS A 140 -1.41 -19.82 -7.62
N ARG A 141 -1.44 -19.38 -8.86
CA ARG A 141 -2.38 -18.32 -9.27
C ARG A 141 -3.78 -18.89 -9.38
N GLY A 142 -4.78 -18.17 -8.87
CA GLY A 142 -6.18 -18.53 -9.05
C GLY A 142 -6.62 -18.56 -10.53
N ALA A 143 -7.66 -19.32 -10.83
CA ALA A 143 -8.18 -19.50 -12.18
C ALA A 143 -8.76 -18.19 -12.78
N VAL A 144 -9.28 -17.30 -11.94
CA VAL A 144 -9.92 -16.05 -12.38
C VAL A 144 -8.95 -14.89 -12.32
N SER A 145 -8.86 -14.10 -13.40
CA SER A 145 -8.05 -12.90 -13.44
C SER A 145 -8.86 -11.69 -12.95
N LEU A 146 -8.71 -11.34 -11.67
CA LEU A 146 -9.39 -10.21 -11.03
C LEU A 146 -8.61 -8.89 -11.15
N LYS A 147 -7.86 -8.71 -12.24
CA LYS A 147 -6.91 -7.61 -12.42
C LYS A 147 -7.52 -6.21 -12.22
N TYR A 148 -8.67 -5.95 -12.82
CA TYR A 148 -9.34 -4.65 -12.69
C TYR A 148 -10.22 -4.56 -11.46
N PHE A 149 -10.69 -5.68 -10.94
CA PHE A 149 -11.50 -5.75 -9.74
C PHE A 149 -10.82 -5.06 -8.55
N PHE A 150 -9.57 -5.36 -8.29
CA PHE A 150 -8.82 -4.74 -7.17
C PHE A 150 -8.62 -3.24 -7.32
N TYR A 151 -8.51 -2.73 -8.54
CA TYR A 151 -8.41 -1.29 -8.76
C TYR A 151 -9.76 -0.58 -8.56
N ILE A 152 -10.85 -1.19 -8.97
CA ILE A 152 -12.19 -0.59 -8.87
C ILE A 152 -12.73 -0.71 -7.45
N ILE A 153 -12.51 -1.85 -6.77
CA ILE A 153 -13.05 -2.07 -5.42
C ILE A 153 -12.49 -1.07 -4.41
N TYR A 154 -11.24 -0.59 -4.60
CA TYR A 154 -10.64 0.34 -3.66
C TYR A 154 -11.39 1.70 -3.62
N PRO A 155 -11.60 2.46 -4.70
CA PRO A 155 -12.43 3.66 -4.62
C PRO A 155 -13.91 3.36 -4.33
N ALA A 156 -14.44 2.24 -4.82
CA ALA A 156 -15.83 1.88 -4.62
C ALA A 156 -16.17 1.62 -3.14
N HIS A 157 -15.34 0.84 -2.41
CA HIS A 157 -15.61 0.59 -0.99
C HIS A 157 -15.48 1.87 -0.13
N LEU A 158 -14.58 2.80 -0.49
CA LEU A 158 -14.49 4.09 0.20
C LEU A 158 -15.77 4.92 0.02
N LEU A 159 -16.34 4.93 -1.18
CA LEU A 159 -17.63 5.59 -1.44
C LEU A 159 -18.78 4.93 -0.67
N VAL A 160 -18.81 3.59 -0.60
CA VAL A 160 -19.82 2.87 0.18
C VAL A 160 -19.69 3.21 1.67
N LEU A 161 -18.47 3.22 2.21
CA LEU A 161 -18.22 3.60 3.61
C LEU A 161 -18.60 5.05 3.87
N TYR A 162 -18.30 5.96 2.95
CA TYR A 162 -18.73 7.35 3.05
C TYR A 162 -20.25 7.49 3.06
N ALA A 163 -20.95 6.78 2.16
CA ALA A 163 -22.42 6.79 2.12
C ALA A 163 -23.03 6.26 3.42
N ILE A 164 -22.49 5.17 3.97
CA ILE A 164 -22.92 4.62 5.27
C ILE A 164 -22.68 5.65 6.38
N HIS A 165 -21.47 6.23 6.44
CA HIS A 165 -21.13 7.25 7.43
C HIS A 165 -22.09 8.45 7.35
N TYR A 166 -22.37 8.94 6.14
CA TYR A 166 -23.27 10.06 5.90
C TYR A 166 -24.71 9.76 6.35
N ILE A 167 -25.24 8.57 6.04
CA ILE A 167 -26.58 8.13 6.46
C ILE A 167 -26.66 8.03 7.99
N LEU A 168 -25.66 7.41 8.64
CA LEU A 168 -25.64 7.26 10.10
C LEU A 168 -25.57 8.61 10.79
N ALA A 169 -24.74 9.53 10.31
CA ALA A 169 -24.58 10.86 10.89
C ALA A 169 -25.86 11.70 10.79
N ASN A 170 -26.59 11.59 9.65
CA ASN A 170 -27.77 12.44 9.42
C ASN A 170 -29.10 11.84 9.91
N HIS A 171 -29.19 10.51 10.05
CA HIS A 171 -30.45 9.85 10.38
C HIS A 171 -30.49 9.18 11.75
N LEU A 172 -29.34 8.81 12.33
CA LEU A 172 -29.26 8.08 13.60
C LEU A 172 -28.65 8.89 14.75
N LEU A 173 -28.03 10.04 14.47
CA LEU A 173 -27.50 10.96 15.47
C LEU A 173 -28.05 12.38 15.23
N PRO A 174 -29.36 12.63 15.43
CA PRO A 174 -29.89 13.98 15.42
C PRO A 174 -29.50 14.66 16.75
N PHE A 175 -28.43 15.47 16.73
CA PHE A 175 -28.13 16.47 17.77
C PHE A 175 -28.00 17.83 17.13
#